data_0c91e659cc4195fdce3719af0fede8d6
#
_entry.id   0c91e659cc4195fdce3719af0fede8d6
#
_cell.length_a   1.000
_cell.length_b   1.000
_cell.length_c   1.000
_cell.angle_alpha   90.00
_cell.angle_beta   90.00
_cell.angle_gamma   90.00
#
_symmetry.space_group_name_H-M   'P 1'
#
loop_
_entity.id
_entity.type
_entity.pdbx_description
1 polymer ?
#
loop_
_entity_poly.entity_id
_entity_poly.type
_entity_poly.pdbx_seq_one_letter_code
_entity_poly.pdbx_strand_id
1 'polypeptide(L)'
;MGIHDILLQLRSAPEHSPRWSIDAAISLATTLDARLSGVVCQIVIPRVSNWLADKLVHANALIAEENAKSRESARHLLDEMTTRIPAQSRGEQTLIECTEFAMSRELAKRARSHDITVVPIDDGLDIAYVVQDLVFESGRPIYLMPRSGGG
;
A
#
# COMPACT_ATOMS: atom_id res chain seq x y z
N MET A 1 -21.98 5.85 -15.53
CA MET A 1 -20.58 5.43 -15.41
C MET A 1 -20.38 4.71 -14.09
N GLY A 2 -20.05 3.44 -14.15
CA GLY A 2 -19.79 2.63 -12.95
C GLY A 2 -18.32 2.59 -12.56
N ILE A 3 -18.06 2.17 -11.35
CA ILE A 3 -16.71 1.87 -10.89
C ILE A 3 -16.41 0.43 -11.28
N HIS A 4 -15.37 0.22 -12.09
CA HIS A 4 -14.98 -1.09 -12.59
C HIS A 4 -13.64 -1.58 -12.02
N ASP A 5 -12.76 -0.66 -11.67
CA ASP A 5 -11.44 -0.97 -11.18
C ASP A 5 -11.17 -0.20 -9.89
N ILE A 6 -10.97 -0.93 -8.81
CA ILE A 6 -10.67 -0.40 -7.48
C ILE A 6 -9.22 -0.72 -7.16
N LEU A 7 -8.48 0.25 -6.67
CA LEU A 7 -7.13 0.07 -6.16
C LEU A 7 -7.14 0.14 -4.63
N LEU A 8 -6.70 -0.92 -3.98
CA LEU A 8 -6.49 -0.93 -2.53
C LEU A 8 -5.02 -0.68 -2.23
N GLN A 9 -4.74 0.36 -1.48
CA GLN A 9 -3.41 0.67 -1.02
C GLN A 9 -3.19 0.03 0.35
N LEU A 10 -2.13 -0.75 0.47
CA LEU A 10 -1.71 -1.37 1.72
C LEU A 10 -0.25 -1.05 1.99
N ARG A 11 0.12 -1.00 3.26
CA ARG A 11 1.52 -0.82 3.66
C ARG A 11 1.92 -1.92 4.66
N SER A 12 3.18 -2.31 4.56
CA SER A 12 3.75 -3.31 5.46
C SER A 12 4.61 -2.71 6.58
N ALA A 13 4.99 -1.45 6.43
CA ALA A 13 5.85 -0.75 7.38
C ALA A 13 5.54 0.76 7.38
N PRO A 14 5.82 1.52 8.45
CA PRO A 14 6.28 1.04 9.76
C PRO A 14 5.23 0.21 10.50
N GLU A 15 3.96 0.40 10.17
CA GLU A 15 2.85 -0.38 10.70
C GLU A 15 2.12 -1.08 9.57
N HIS A 16 1.70 -2.32 9.83
CA HIS A 16 0.90 -3.06 8.87
C HIS A 16 -0.48 -2.46 8.70
N SER A 17 -0.95 -2.42 7.47
CA SER A 17 -2.36 -2.15 7.21
C SER A 17 -3.20 -3.21 7.91
N PRO A 18 -4.30 -2.82 8.54
CA PRO A 18 -5.11 -3.76 9.31
C PRO A 18 -5.81 -4.79 8.42
N ARG A 19 -5.94 -6.01 8.89
CA ARG A 19 -6.55 -7.10 8.13
C ARG A 19 -7.98 -6.83 7.71
N TRP A 20 -8.74 -6.10 8.54
CA TRP A 20 -10.11 -5.76 8.20
C TRP A 20 -10.20 -4.98 6.88
N SER A 21 -9.15 -4.29 6.50
CA SER A 21 -9.14 -3.47 5.28
C SER A 21 -9.25 -4.31 4.01
N ILE A 22 -8.64 -5.49 4.00
CA ILE A 22 -8.74 -6.41 2.87
C ILE A 22 -10.18 -6.91 2.73
N ASP A 23 -10.77 -7.36 3.82
CA ASP A 23 -12.13 -7.88 3.81
C ASP A 23 -13.15 -6.80 3.44
N ALA A 24 -12.98 -5.60 3.96
CA ALA A 24 -13.85 -4.47 3.63
C ALA A 24 -13.73 -4.06 2.17
N ALA A 25 -12.52 -4.07 1.62
CA ALA A 25 -12.31 -3.75 0.20
C ALA A 25 -12.91 -4.82 -0.72
N ILE A 26 -12.81 -6.09 -0.34
CA ILE A 26 -13.44 -7.20 -1.06
C ILE A 26 -14.96 -7.03 -1.06
N SER A 27 -15.54 -6.69 0.07
CA SER A 27 -16.98 -6.43 0.17
C SER A 27 -17.42 -5.27 -0.71
N LEU A 28 -16.64 -4.21 -0.73
CA LEU A 28 -16.90 -3.05 -1.59
C LEU A 28 -16.85 -3.44 -3.07
N ALA A 29 -15.82 -4.16 -3.47
CA ALA A 29 -15.66 -4.61 -4.86
C ALA A 29 -16.80 -5.54 -5.27
N THR A 30 -17.21 -6.44 -4.40
CA THR A 30 -18.34 -7.34 -4.65
C THR A 30 -19.64 -6.56 -4.83
N THR A 31 -19.89 -5.60 -3.95
CA THR A 31 -21.09 -4.75 -4.02
C THR A 31 -21.15 -3.94 -5.31
N LEU A 32 -20.01 -3.47 -5.78
CA LEU A 32 -19.94 -2.65 -7.01
C LEU A 32 -19.73 -3.49 -8.28
N ASP A 33 -19.58 -4.80 -8.15
CA ASP A 33 -19.23 -5.69 -9.26
C ASP A 33 -17.97 -5.20 -9.98
N ALA A 34 -16.96 -4.84 -9.19
CA ALA A 34 -15.70 -4.27 -9.67
C ALA A 34 -14.52 -5.22 -9.41
N ARG A 35 -13.46 -5.02 -10.19
CA ARG A 35 -12.20 -5.71 -9.92
C ARG A 35 -11.44 -4.98 -8.82
N LEU A 36 -10.79 -5.75 -7.96
CA LEU A 36 -9.97 -5.22 -6.89
C LEU A 36 -8.51 -5.52 -7.18
N SER A 37 -7.78 -4.46 -7.43
CA SER A 37 -6.32 -4.50 -7.56
C SER A 37 -5.70 -4.04 -6.25
N GLY A 38 -4.56 -4.61 -5.91
CA GLY A 38 -3.85 -4.25 -4.71
C GLY A 38 -2.45 -3.73 -5.00
N VAL A 39 -2.03 -2.76 -4.24
CA VAL A 39 -0.65 -2.31 -4.23
C VAL A 39 -0.13 -2.32 -2.80
N VAL A 40 0.95 -3.03 -2.57
CA VAL A 40 1.65 -3.04 -1.29
C VAL A 40 2.93 -2.24 -1.45
N CYS A 41 3.10 -1.24 -0.61
CA CYS A 41 4.31 -0.43 -0.59
C CYS A 41 5.31 -1.04 0.39
N GLN A 42 6.43 -1.46 -0.15
CA GLN A 42 7.59 -1.86 0.64
C GLN A 42 8.46 -0.63 0.84
N ILE A 43 8.57 -0.18 2.06
CA ILE A 43 9.44 0.95 2.38
C ILE A 43 10.87 0.46 2.46
N VAL A 44 11.74 1.07 1.67
CA VAL A 44 13.16 0.74 1.62
C VAL A 44 13.95 1.86 2.27
N ILE A 45 14.84 1.49 3.19
CA ILE A 45 15.75 2.42 3.83
C ILE A 45 16.95 2.57 2.88
N PRO A 46 17.30 3.81 2.46
CA PRO A 46 18.44 4.03 1.58
C PRO A 46 19.76 3.65 2.26
N ARG A 47 20.68 3.14 1.46
CA ARG A 47 22.03 2.90 1.94
C ARG A 47 22.72 4.22 2.29
N VAL A 48 23.44 4.21 3.41
CA VAL A 48 24.26 5.36 3.78
C VAL A 48 25.55 5.32 2.98
N SER A 49 25.80 6.32 2.16
CA SER A 49 27.07 6.49 1.48
C SER A 49 27.87 7.58 2.18
N ASN A 50 28.92 7.20 2.85
CA ASN A 50 29.86 8.13 3.47
C ASN A 50 31.26 7.49 3.47
N TRP A 51 32.30 8.30 3.51
CA TRP A 51 33.68 7.85 3.39
C TRP A 51 34.30 7.25 4.67
N LEU A 52 33.58 7.27 5.80
CA LEU A 52 34.02 6.68 7.07
C LEU A 52 33.66 5.19 7.12
N ALA A 53 34.49 4.38 6.48
CA ALA A 53 34.17 3.01 6.08
C ALA A 53 33.80 2.03 7.20
N ASP A 54 34.42 2.12 8.38
CA ASP A 54 34.23 1.09 9.39
C ASP A 54 32.89 1.13 10.11
N LYS A 55 32.33 2.32 10.33
CA LYS A 55 30.99 2.48 10.90
C LYS A 55 29.88 2.20 9.90
N LEU A 56 30.17 2.35 8.61
CA LEU A 56 29.19 2.20 7.53
C LEU A 56 28.90 0.76 7.16
N VAL A 57 29.90 -0.11 7.21
CA VAL A 57 29.67 -1.54 6.93
C VAL A 57 28.64 -2.10 7.90
N HIS A 58 28.74 -1.72 9.17
CA HIS A 58 27.79 -2.16 10.19
C HIS A 58 26.39 -1.57 9.99
N ALA A 59 26.32 -0.27 9.71
CA ALA A 59 25.05 0.41 9.44
C ALA A 59 24.37 -0.15 8.19
N ASN A 60 25.13 -0.38 7.11
CA ASN A 60 24.57 -0.95 5.88
C ASN A 60 24.11 -2.40 6.05
N ALA A 61 24.79 -3.18 6.90
CA ALA A 61 24.35 -4.53 7.23
C ALA A 61 22.99 -4.52 7.96
N LEU A 62 22.80 -3.60 8.90
CA LEU A 62 21.53 -3.43 9.61
C LEU A 62 20.42 -2.96 8.67
N ILE A 63 20.74 -2.03 7.78
CA ILE A 63 19.79 -1.55 6.77
C ILE A 63 19.36 -2.69 5.84
N ALA A 64 20.30 -3.51 5.38
CA ALA A 64 20.00 -4.65 4.53
C ALA A 64 19.08 -5.65 5.24
N GLU A 65 19.33 -5.90 6.52
CA GLU A 65 18.49 -6.79 7.33
C GLU A 65 17.07 -6.24 7.49
N GLU A 66 16.93 -4.95 7.81
CA GLU A 66 15.63 -4.31 7.93
C GLU A 66 14.88 -4.29 6.59
N ASN A 67 15.57 -4.02 5.49
CA ASN A 67 14.97 -4.05 4.16
C ASN A 67 14.50 -5.46 3.78
N ALA A 68 15.26 -6.49 4.15
CA ALA A 68 14.86 -7.88 3.92
C ALA A 68 13.59 -8.24 4.70
N LYS A 69 13.47 -7.82 5.94
CA LYS A 69 12.26 -8.01 6.76
C LYS A 69 11.06 -7.28 6.16
N SER A 70 11.27 -6.05 5.72
CA SER A 70 10.22 -5.25 5.08
C SER A 70 9.71 -5.91 3.80
N ARG A 71 10.62 -6.45 3.00
CA ARG A 71 10.27 -7.18 1.77
C ARG A 71 9.44 -8.43 2.07
N GLU A 72 9.87 -9.21 3.06
CA GLU A 72 9.15 -10.41 3.45
C GLU A 72 7.76 -10.09 3.95
N SER A 73 7.61 -9.08 4.80
CA SER A 73 6.32 -8.60 5.29
C SER A 73 5.42 -8.13 4.15
N ALA A 74 5.97 -7.39 3.21
CA ALA A 74 5.21 -6.87 2.07
C ALA A 74 4.72 -7.99 1.15
N ARG A 75 5.58 -8.98 0.88
CA ARG A 75 5.19 -10.15 0.09
C ARG A 75 4.12 -10.98 0.76
N HIS A 76 4.25 -11.18 2.06
CA HIS A 76 3.26 -11.91 2.83
C HIS A 76 1.88 -11.25 2.78
N LEU A 77 1.87 -9.93 2.94
CA LEU A 77 0.65 -9.14 2.84
C LEU A 77 0.04 -9.21 1.44
N LEU A 78 0.86 -9.14 0.41
CA LEU A 78 0.43 -9.24 -0.98
C LEU A 78 -0.16 -10.63 -1.28
N ASP A 79 0.49 -11.68 -0.82
CA ASP A 79 0.03 -13.05 -0.99
C ASP A 79 -1.30 -13.29 -0.26
N GLU A 80 -1.42 -12.77 0.95
CA GLU A 80 -2.65 -12.86 1.73
C GLU A 80 -3.81 -12.17 1.00
N MET A 81 -3.57 -10.97 0.48
CA MET A 81 -4.57 -10.24 -0.29
C MET A 81 -4.97 -10.98 -1.55
N THR A 82 -4.00 -11.47 -2.32
CA THR A 82 -4.23 -12.20 -3.56
C THR A 82 -5.08 -13.45 -3.31
N THR A 83 -4.78 -14.17 -2.25
CA THR A 83 -5.50 -15.42 -1.90
C THR A 83 -6.93 -15.13 -1.48
N ARG A 84 -7.18 -14.03 -0.79
CA ARG A 84 -8.51 -13.68 -0.28
C ARG A 84 -9.45 -13.10 -1.33
N ILE A 85 -8.91 -12.42 -2.34
CA ILE A 85 -9.76 -11.85 -3.40
C ILE A 85 -10.29 -12.96 -4.28
N PRO A 86 -11.61 -13.08 -4.47
CA PRO A 86 -12.18 -14.07 -5.38
C PRO A 86 -11.62 -13.92 -6.79
N ALA A 87 -11.38 -15.03 -7.48
CA ALA A 87 -10.74 -15.03 -8.80
C ALA A 87 -11.45 -14.14 -9.82
N GLN A 88 -12.78 -14.13 -9.79
CA GLN A 88 -13.58 -13.33 -10.71
C GLN A 88 -13.49 -11.81 -10.44
N SER A 89 -13.09 -11.42 -9.24
CA SER A 89 -12.96 -10.02 -8.84
C SER A 89 -11.50 -9.57 -8.74
N ARG A 90 -10.56 -10.46 -9.06
CA ARG A 90 -9.14 -10.20 -8.88
C ARG A 90 -8.58 -9.37 -10.02
N GLY A 91 -8.09 -8.19 -9.70
CA GLY A 91 -7.32 -7.37 -10.59
C GLY A 91 -5.82 -7.65 -10.45
N GLU A 92 -5.00 -6.65 -10.73
CA GLU A 92 -3.56 -6.75 -10.65
C GLU A 92 -3.09 -6.58 -9.20
N GLN A 93 -2.20 -7.45 -8.76
CA GLN A 93 -1.59 -7.39 -7.43
C GLN A 93 -0.12 -7.04 -7.59
N THR A 94 0.30 -5.93 -7.02
CA THR A 94 1.64 -5.37 -7.26
C THR A 94 2.33 -5.00 -5.96
N LEU A 95 3.61 -5.33 -5.89
CA LEU A 95 4.49 -4.86 -4.84
C LEU A 95 5.38 -3.77 -5.43
N ILE A 96 5.43 -2.60 -4.78
CA ILE A 96 6.31 -1.52 -5.19
C ILE A 96 7.33 -1.24 -4.09
N GLU A 97 8.57 -0.97 -4.51
CA GLU A 97 9.62 -0.53 -3.61
C GLU A 97 9.73 0.99 -3.70
N CYS A 98 9.71 1.65 -2.57
CA CYS A 98 9.85 3.08 -2.53
C CYS A 98 10.45 3.54 -1.20
N THR A 99 11.12 4.67 -1.23
CA THR A 99 11.50 5.35 -0.01
C THR A 99 10.25 5.97 0.62
N GLU A 100 10.30 6.25 1.91
CA GLU A 100 9.18 6.86 2.62
C GLU A 100 8.69 8.13 1.93
N PHE A 101 9.62 8.94 1.40
CA PHE A 101 9.27 10.21 0.74
C PHE A 101 8.67 10.04 -0.66
N ALA A 102 8.97 8.92 -1.34
CA ALA A 102 8.48 8.68 -2.69
C ALA A 102 7.20 7.86 -2.75
N MET A 103 6.77 7.28 -1.63
CA MET A 103 5.65 6.34 -1.56
C MET A 103 4.37 6.93 -2.14
N SER A 104 3.99 8.12 -1.71
CA SER A 104 2.73 8.73 -2.14
C SER A 104 2.70 9.03 -3.63
N ARG A 105 3.83 9.40 -4.22
CA ARG A 105 3.93 9.63 -5.68
C ARG A 105 3.79 8.35 -6.48
N GLU A 106 4.43 7.29 -6.02
CA GLU A 106 4.33 5.98 -6.69
C GLU A 106 2.90 5.44 -6.63
N LEU A 107 2.23 5.63 -5.50
CA LEU A 107 0.82 5.29 -5.35
C LEU A 107 -0.05 6.12 -6.30
N ALA A 108 0.20 7.42 -6.40
CA ALA A 108 -0.57 8.30 -7.27
C ALA A 108 -0.44 7.91 -8.75
N LYS A 109 0.73 7.49 -9.18
CA LYS A 109 0.92 6.98 -10.54
C LYS A 109 0.04 5.77 -10.84
N ARG A 110 -0.05 4.85 -9.87
CA ARG A 110 -0.91 3.67 -10.00
C ARG A 110 -2.39 4.03 -9.97
N ALA A 111 -2.75 4.97 -9.11
CA ALA A 111 -4.12 5.42 -8.95
C ALA A 111 -4.72 5.98 -10.24
N ARG A 112 -3.90 6.56 -11.10
CA ARG A 112 -4.35 7.16 -12.37
C ARG A 112 -5.06 6.16 -13.29
N SER A 113 -4.67 4.90 -13.22
CA SER A 113 -5.23 3.85 -14.08
C SER A 113 -6.42 3.11 -13.47
N HIS A 114 -6.88 3.54 -12.30
CA HIS A 114 -8.01 2.94 -11.61
C HIS A 114 -9.14 3.94 -11.44
N ASP A 115 -10.37 3.46 -11.28
CA ASP A 115 -11.53 4.33 -11.14
C ASP A 115 -11.59 5.00 -9.77
N ILE A 116 -11.16 4.28 -8.73
CA ILE A 116 -11.11 4.78 -7.36
C ILE A 116 -9.98 4.10 -6.59
N THR A 117 -9.35 4.84 -5.72
CA THR A 117 -8.35 4.29 -4.79
C THR A 117 -8.93 4.27 -3.39
N VAL A 118 -8.83 3.13 -2.74
CA VAL A 118 -9.27 2.94 -1.36
C VAL A 118 -8.07 3.00 -0.44
N VAL A 119 -8.13 3.90 0.52
CA VAL A 119 -7.11 4.07 1.55
C VAL A 119 -7.73 3.74 2.90
N PRO A 120 -7.33 2.63 3.52
CA PRO A 120 -7.82 2.31 4.87
C PRO A 120 -7.32 3.33 5.87
N ILE A 121 -8.21 3.79 6.73
CA ILE A 121 -7.85 4.69 7.82
C ILE A 121 -8.07 3.99 9.16
N ASP A 122 -7.11 4.13 10.04
CA ASP A 122 -7.16 3.61 11.39
C ASP A 122 -6.59 4.65 12.35
N ASP A 123 -6.99 4.58 13.60
CA ASP A 123 -6.51 5.52 14.61
C ASP A 123 -4.99 5.43 14.75
N GLY A 124 -4.32 6.56 14.71
CA GLY A 124 -2.87 6.66 14.87
C GLY A 124 -2.05 6.63 13.59
N LEU A 125 -2.67 6.38 12.41
CA LEU A 125 -1.95 6.46 11.15
C LEU A 125 -1.98 7.89 10.60
N ASP A 126 -0.80 8.47 10.41
CA ASP A 126 -0.68 9.75 9.70
C ASP A 126 -0.64 9.49 8.20
N ILE A 127 -1.80 9.61 7.56
CA ILE A 127 -1.95 9.39 6.12
C ILE A 127 -2.24 10.69 5.38
N ALA A 128 -2.23 11.81 6.07
CA ALA A 128 -2.62 13.10 5.47
C ALA A 128 -1.81 13.41 4.21
N TYR A 129 -0.51 13.20 4.23
CA TYR A 129 0.36 13.46 3.08
C TYR A 129 0.09 12.50 1.92
N VAL A 130 -0.23 11.24 2.22
CA VAL A 130 -0.57 10.24 1.19
C VAL A 130 -1.86 10.63 0.49
N VAL A 131 -2.87 10.99 1.26
CA VAL A 131 -4.17 11.42 0.74
C VAL A 131 -4.01 12.68 -0.11
N GLN A 132 -3.23 13.64 0.36
CA GLN A 132 -2.99 14.89 -0.36
C GLN A 132 -2.36 14.62 -1.73
N ASP A 133 -1.29 13.83 -1.79
CA ASP A 133 -0.64 13.50 -3.04
C ASP A 133 -1.54 12.69 -3.97
N LEU A 134 -2.30 11.75 -3.43
CA LEU A 134 -3.26 10.99 -4.22
C LEU A 134 -4.33 11.89 -4.85
N VAL A 135 -4.89 12.82 -4.07
CA VAL A 135 -5.91 13.74 -4.57
C VAL A 135 -5.36 14.61 -5.69
N PHE A 136 -4.21 15.24 -5.47
CA PHE A 136 -3.68 16.23 -6.40
C PHE A 136 -2.96 15.61 -7.60
N GLU A 137 -2.34 14.45 -7.44
CA GLU A 137 -1.51 13.86 -8.48
C GLU A 137 -2.18 12.74 -9.28
N SER A 138 -3.20 12.06 -8.72
CA SER A 138 -3.89 11.01 -9.45
C SER A 138 -5.00 11.53 -10.36
N GLY A 139 -5.66 12.61 -9.98
CA GLY A 139 -6.85 13.11 -10.69
C GLY A 139 -8.03 12.15 -10.61
N ARG A 140 -8.02 11.22 -9.67
CA ARG A 140 -9.06 10.20 -9.49
C ARG A 140 -9.65 10.26 -8.09
N PRO A 141 -10.91 9.82 -7.91
CA PRO A 141 -11.53 9.78 -6.60
C PRO A 141 -10.78 8.88 -5.61
N ILE A 142 -10.83 9.26 -4.35
CA ILE A 142 -10.24 8.50 -3.26
C ILE A 142 -11.33 8.23 -2.23
N TYR A 143 -11.41 7.00 -1.79
CA TYR A 143 -12.29 6.61 -0.71
C TYR A 143 -11.46 6.33 0.55
N LEU A 144 -11.65 7.15 1.55
CA LEU A 144 -11.05 6.93 2.87
C LEU A 144 -11.95 5.93 3.61
N MET A 145 -11.48 4.71 3.71
CA MET A 145 -12.27 3.63 4.26
C MET A 145 -12.06 3.49 5.76
N PRO A 146 -13.03 3.91 6.58
CA PRO A 146 -12.90 3.75 8.01
C PRO A 146 -13.14 2.29 8.40
N ARG A 147 -12.58 1.92 9.53
CA ARG A 147 -12.96 0.66 10.16
C ARG A 147 -14.46 0.73 10.42
N SER A 148 -15.20 -0.21 9.84
CA SER A 148 -16.62 -0.31 10.13
C SER A 148 -16.75 -0.51 11.64
N GLY A 149 -17.28 0.49 12.31
CA GLY A 149 -17.49 0.39 13.73
C GLY A 149 -18.40 -0.79 13.98
N GLY A 150 -17.84 -1.84 14.50
CA GLY A 150 -18.65 -2.78 15.19
C GLY A 150 -19.39 -1.97 16.22
N GLY A 151 -20.64 -1.80 15.98
CA GLY A 151 -21.49 -1.14 16.94
C GLY A 151 -21.35 -1.82 18.27
#